data_6ff6e3c023170cdcfa8c258e806d9265
#
_entry.id   6ff6e3c023170cdcfa8c258e806d9265
#
_cell.length_a   1.000
_cell.length_b   1.000
_cell.length_c   1.000
_cell.angle_alpha   90.00
_cell.angle_beta   90.00
_cell.angle_gamma   90.00
#
_symmetry.space_group_name_H-M   'P 1'
#
loop_
_entity.id
_entity.type
_entity.pdbx_description
1 polymer ?
#
loop_
_entity_poly.entity_id
_entity_poly.type
_entity_poly.pdbx_seq_one_letter_code
_entity_poly.pdbx_strand_id
1 'polypeptide(L)'
;SSGKNYSSMRWRQGLPYKIKIVDSIQAALPYQVERQTYKNFDENLLLRILPEDLRVSKKRNRVRNTTIFLVDASGSSASKRLGEAKGAVELLLAECYIRRDEVALISFRGKRSDILLEPTRSLVRAKKCLRGLKGGGGTPMATALEHAFTLCCSELSHGKIPVLVILSDGGANVTKSGVGGRARAFE
;
A
#
# COMPACT_ATOMS: atom_id res chain seq x y z
N SER A 1 8.09 -3.34 -11.22
CA SER A 1 7.87 -2.00 -10.66
C SER A 1 9.11 -1.15 -10.86
N SER A 2 8.96 -0.07 -11.63
CA SER A 2 10.05 0.86 -11.95
C SER A 2 10.22 1.88 -10.81
N GLY A 3 11.09 1.58 -9.83
CA GLY A 3 11.50 2.55 -8.82
C GLY A 3 12.41 3.61 -9.43
N LYS A 4 12.27 4.88 -9.04
CA LYS A 4 13.20 5.95 -9.45
C LYS A 4 14.57 5.75 -8.80
N ASN A 5 15.64 5.91 -9.59
CA ASN A 5 17.03 5.89 -9.09
C ASN A 5 17.31 7.19 -8.32
N TYR A 6 17.52 7.10 -7.01
CA TYR A 6 17.74 8.29 -6.18
C TYR A 6 19.19 8.56 -5.84
N SER A 7 20.05 7.54 -5.82
CA SER A 7 21.47 7.71 -5.51
C SER A 7 22.29 6.54 -6.04
N SER A 8 23.59 6.74 -6.18
CA SER A 8 24.55 5.65 -6.37
C SER A 8 25.18 5.28 -5.03
N MET A 9 25.50 4.01 -4.85
CA MET A 9 26.22 3.48 -3.69
C MET A 9 27.28 2.51 -4.14
N ARG A 10 28.30 2.27 -3.31
CA ARG A 10 29.31 1.23 -3.58
C ARG A 10 28.64 -0.14 -3.71
N TRP A 11 29.09 -0.92 -4.68
CA TRP A 11 28.65 -2.30 -4.82
C TRP A 11 29.12 -3.14 -3.62
N ARG A 12 28.27 -4.08 -3.20
CA ARG A 12 28.60 -5.11 -2.22
C ARG A 12 28.22 -6.47 -2.79
N GLN A 13 29.08 -7.46 -2.59
CA GLN A 13 28.88 -8.83 -3.08
C GLN A 13 27.55 -9.41 -2.54
N GLY A 14 26.83 -10.12 -3.41
CA GLY A 14 25.62 -10.85 -3.04
C GLY A 14 24.29 -10.15 -3.27
N LEU A 15 24.26 -8.91 -3.77
CA LEU A 15 23.02 -8.20 -4.02
C LEU A 15 22.79 -7.90 -5.51
N PRO A 16 21.60 -8.18 -6.07
CA PRO A 16 21.30 -8.00 -7.49
C PRO A 16 20.99 -6.53 -7.82
N TYR A 17 22.02 -5.69 -7.85
CA TYR A 17 21.90 -4.30 -8.23
C TYR A 17 22.25 -4.05 -9.71
N LYS A 18 21.61 -3.05 -10.32
CA LYS A 18 22.04 -2.55 -11.63
C LYS A 18 23.27 -1.66 -11.46
N ILE A 19 24.35 -2.01 -12.15
CA ILE A 19 25.57 -1.22 -12.19
C ILE A 19 25.29 0.08 -12.94
N LYS A 20 25.78 1.18 -12.40
CA LYS A 20 25.81 2.51 -13.03
C LYS A 20 27.17 2.72 -13.65
N ILE A 21 27.26 2.47 -14.94
CA ILE A 21 28.54 2.47 -15.68
C ILE A 21 29.24 3.83 -15.55
N VAL A 22 28.54 4.92 -15.84
CA VAL A 22 29.11 6.27 -15.79
C VAL A 22 29.61 6.64 -14.38
N ASP A 23 28.80 6.38 -13.34
CA ASP A 23 29.20 6.66 -11.95
C ASP A 23 30.40 5.79 -11.52
N SER A 24 30.51 4.56 -12.05
CA SER A 24 31.63 3.65 -11.78
C SER A 24 32.90 4.15 -12.46
N ILE A 25 32.81 4.61 -13.70
CA ILE A 25 33.92 5.22 -14.43
C ILE A 25 34.41 6.46 -13.68
N GLN A 26 33.50 7.36 -13.30
CA GLN A 26 33.85 8.57 -12.54
C GLN A 26 34.53 8.24 -11.21
N ALA A 27 34.12 7.17 -10.54
CA ALA A 27 34.77 6.73 -9.30
C ALA A 27 36.16 6.15 -9.52
N ALA A 28 36.42 5.54 -10.69
CA ALA A 28 37.70 4.95 -11.04
C ALA A 28 38.73 5.97 -11.53
N LEU A 29 38.30 7.07 -12.17
CA LEU A 29 39.17 8.07 -12.81
C LEU A 29 40.30 8.61 -11.92
N PRO A 30 40.06 9.04 -10.66
CA PRO A 30 41.11 9.61 -9.81
C PRO A 30 42.27 8.65 -9.52
N TYR A 31 42.05 7.35 -9.63
CA TYR A 31 43.04 6.32 -9.25
C TYR A 31 43.78 5.74 -10.46
N GLN A 32 43.55 6.22 -11.68
CA GLN A 32 44.15 5.61 -12.87
C GLN A 32 45.67 5.77 -12.90
N VAL A 33 46.20 6.91 -12.50
CA VAL A 33 47.66 7.18 -12.48
C VAL A 33 48.35 6.22 -11.51
N GLU A 34 47.80 6.05 -10.32
CA GLU A 34 48.33 5.09 -9.33
C GLU A 34 48.27 3.65 -9.83
N ARG A 35 47.21 3.29 -10.51
CA ARG A 35 46.98 1.90 -11.02
C ARG A 35 47.89 1.52 -12.19
N GLN A 36 48.50 2.48 -12.86
CA GLN A 36 49.51 2.21 -13.89
C GLN A 36 50.79 1.60 -13.29
N THR A 37 51.05 1.82 -12.00
CA THR A 37 52.19 1.26 -11.29
C THR A 37 52.02 -0.20 -10.85
N TYR A 38 50.84 -0.76 -11.01
CA TYR A 38 50.58 -2.15 -10.61
C TYR A 38 51.25 -3.15 -11.55
N LYS A 39 51.90 -4.19 -11.00
CA LYS A 39 52.69 -5.22 -11.73
C LYS A 39 51.98 -5.90 -12.90
N ASN A 40 50.64 -5.89 -12.94
CA ASN A 40 49.82 -6.51 -13.99
C ASN A 40 49.05 -5.45 -14.77
N PHE A 41 49.63 -4.30 -15.02
CA PHE A 41 49.00 -3.26 -15.83
C PHE A 41 49.06 -3.68 -17.31
N ASP A 42 47.89 -3.79 -17.96
CA ASP A 42 47.80 -3.98 -19.40
C ASP A 42 47.75 -2.59 -20.06
N GLU A 43 48.81 -2.27 -20.79
CA GLU A 43 48.99 -0.98 -21.48
C GLU A 43 47.92 -0.71 -22.55
N ASN A 44 47.22 -1.77 -23.00
CA ASN A 44 46.13 -1.65 -23.97
C ASN A 44 44.79 -1.27 -23.34
N LEU A 45 44.68 -1.26 -22.00
CA LEU A 45 43.47 -0.88 -21.29
C LEU A 45 43.41 0.64 -21.04
N LEU A 46 42.48 1.31 -21.70
CA LEU A 46 42.21 2.75 -21.49
C LEU A 46 41.77 3.10 -20.08
N LEU A 47 41.16 2.17 -19.39
CA LEU A 47 40.58 2.40 -18.06
C LEU A 47 40.55 1.10 -17.24
N ARG A 48 41.09 1.17 -16.01
CA ARG A 48 41.04 0.04 -15.07
C ARG A 48 40.00 0.29 -14.00
N ILE A 49 38.92 -0.47 -14.02
CA ILE A 49 37.84 -0.42 -13.03
C ILE A 49 38.01 -1.61 -12.09
N LEU A 50 38.09 -1.34 -10.79
CA LEU A 50 38.14 -2.37 -9.75
C LEU A 50 36.76 -2.54 -9.09
N PRO A 51 36.50 -3.66 -8.39
CA PRO A 51 35.22 -3.89 -7.72
C PRO A 51 34.81 -2.76 -6.75
N GLU A 52 35.75 -2.10 -6.14
CA GLU A 52 35.55 -0.95 -5.24
C GLU A 52 35.05 0.32 -5.92
N ASP A 53 35.29 0.45 -7.23
CA ASP A 53 34.81 1.57 -8.05
C ASP A 53 33.37 1.36 -8.49
N LEU A 54 32.90 0.12 -8.47
CA LEU A 54 31.57 -0.17 -8.93
C LEU A 54 30.52 0.61 -8.14
N ARG A 55 29.73 1.35 -8.87
CA ARG A 55 28.58 2.09 -8.35
C ARG A 55 27.31 1.42 -8.85
N VAL A 56 26.38 1.26 -7.94
CA VAL A 56 25.09 0.60 -8.19
C VAL A 56 23.94 1.53 -7.89
N SER A 57 22.85 1.31 -8.58
CA SER A 57 21.66 2.11 -8.40
C SER A 57 20.94 1.70 -7.12
N LYS A 58 20.78 2.63 -6.18
CA LYS A 58 19.93 2.44 -5.01
C LYS A 58 18.47 2.67 -5.45
N LYS A 59 17.71 1.59 -5.63
CA LYS A 59 16.28 1.69 -5.88
C LYS A 59 15.56 1.92 -4.56
N ARG A 60 14.85 3.00 -4.44
CA ARG A 60 13.88 3.20 -3.37
C ARG A 60 12.56 2.61 -3.87
N ASN A 61 12.28 1.37 -3.50
CA ASN A 61 10.94 0.82 -3.71
C ASN A 61 9.99 1.60 -2.80
N ARG A 62 9.11 2.41 -3.38
CA ARG A 62 7.97 2.92 -2.63
C ARG A 62 7.09 1.74 -2.30
N VAL A 63 7.03 1.36 -1.05
CA VAL A 63 5.99 0.47 -0.56
C VAL A 63 4.66 1.18 -0.78
N ARG A 64 3.73 0.51 -1.42
CA ARG A 64 2.41 1.05 -1.71
C ARG A 64 1.51 0.81 -0.52
N ASN A 65 0.67 1.76 -0.19
CA ASN A 65 -0.35 1.56 0.81
C ASN A 65 -1.67 1.19 0.13
N THR A 66 -2.47 0.37 0.82
CA THR A 66 -3.87 0.11 0.45
C THR A 66 -4.73 0.55 1.62
N THR A 67 -5.53 1.59 1.44
CA THR A 67 -6.48 2.05 2.45
C THR A 67 -7.81 1.32 2.27
N ILE A 68 -8.19 0.54 3.27
CA ILE A 68 -9.41 -0.26 3.28
C ILE A 68 -10.43 0.48 4.16
N PHE A 69 -11.49 0.98 3.55
CA PHE A 69 -12.60 1.61 4.26
C PHE A 69 -13.66 0.57 4.63
N LEU A 70 -13.89 0.41 5.92
CA LEU A 70 -14.93 -0.42 6.49
C LEU A 70 -16.09 0.48 6.94
N VAL A 71 -17.17 0.50 6.16
CA VAL A 71 -18.26 1.46 6.32
C VAL A 71 -19.50 0.79 6.86
N ASP A 72 -19.95 1.27 8.01
CA ASP A 72 -21.22 0.88 8.59
C ASP A 72 -22.39 1.50 7.82
N ALA A 73 -23.20 0.66 7.20
CA ALA A 73 -24.40 1.06 6.51
C ALA A 73 -25.66 0.60 7.26
N SER A 74 -25.58 0.34 8.58
CA SER A 74 -26.68 -0.12 9.41
C SER A 74 -27.53 1.03 9.97
N GLY A 75 -28.70 0.68 10.52
CA GLY A 75 -29.56 1.55 11.32
C GLY A 75 -30.54 2.45 10.55
N SER A 76 -31.58 2.90 11.24
CA SER A 76 -32.66 3.74 10.71
C SER A 76 -32.26 5.22 10.50
N SER A 77 -31.26 5.69 11.22
CA SER A 77 -30.63 7.03 11.04
C SER A 77 -29.50 7.00 9.98
N ALA A 78 -29.38 5.88 9.25
CA ALA A 78 -28.31 5.63 8.32
C ALA A 78 -28.18 6.68 7.20
N SER A 79 -29.28 7.31 6.77
CA SER A 79 -29.22 8.29 5.68
C SER A 79 -28.43 9.55 6.04
N LYS A 80 -28.58 10.09 7.25
CA LYS A 80 -27.87 11.30 7.70
C LYS A 80 -26.42 10.96 8.07
N ARG A 81 -26.22 9.94 8.91
CA ARG A 81 -24.88 9.49 9.31
C ARG A 81 -24.07 8.92 8.15
N LEU A 82 -24.72 8.19 7.25
CA LEU A 82 -24.10 7.73 6.03
C LEU A 82 -23.69 8.89 5.11
N GLY A 83 -24.44 10.00 5.11
CA GLY A 83 -24.08 11.24 4.42
C GLY A 83 -22.78 11.86 4.97
N GLU A 84 -22.68 11.95 6.30
CA GLU A 84 -21.48 12.45 6.99
C GLU A 84 -20.28 11.51 6.79
N ALA A 85 -20.48 10.21 6.93
CA ALA A 85 -19.45 9.20 6.63
C ALA A 85 -19.00 9.24 5.16
N LYS A 86 -19.93 9.39 4.22
CA LYS A 86 -19.60 9.57 2.80
C LYS A 86 -18.72 10.80 2.56
N GLY A 87 -19.03 11.91 3.21
CA GLY A 87 -18.22 13.14 3.12
C GLY A 87 -16.80 12.93 3.64
N ALA A 88 -16.65 12.31 4.81
CA ALA A 88 -15.35 11.97 5.37
C ALA A 88 -14.55 11.03 4.46
N VAL A 89 -15.20 9.99 3.93
CA VAL A 89 -14.54 9.06 2.97
C VAL A 89 -14.16 9.77 1.69
N GLU A 90 -14.97 10.68 1.17
CA GLU A 90 -14.62 11.44 -0.04
C GLU A 90 -13.36 12.31 0.15
N LEU A 91 -13.20 12.92 1.32
CA LEU A 91 -11.98 13.67 1.66
C LEU A 91 -10.75 12.76 1.77
N LEU A 92 -10.88 11.63 2.48
CA LEU A 92 -9.81 10.65 2.61
C LEU A 92 -9.45 10.02 1.26
N LEU A 93 -10.42 9.77 0.38
CA LEU A 93 -10.17 9.28 -0.98
C LEU A 93 -9.36 10.29 -1.80
N ALA A 94 -9.59 11.59 -1.63
CA ALA A 94 -8.79 12.61 -2.30
C ALA A 94 -7.32 12.57 -1.84
N GLU A 95 -7.08 12.40 -0.53
CA GLU A 95 -5.73 12.22 0.01
C GLU A 95 -5.04 10.96 -0.52
N CYS A 96 -5.74 9.80 -0.51
CA CYS A 96 -5.23 8.56 -1.06
C CYS A 96 -4.82 8.73 -2.54
N TYR A 97 -5.62 9.46 -3.31
CA TYR A 97 -5.31 9.75 -4.71
C TYR A 97 -4.02 10.58 -4.87
N ILE A 98 -3.85 11.63 -4.05
CA ILE A 98 -2.63 12.47 -4.06
C ILE A 98 -1.40 11.62 -3.71
N ARG A 99 -1.52 10.73 -2.73
CA ARG A 99 -0.45 9.81 -2.30
C ARG A 99 -0.22 8.67 -3.29
N ARG A 100 -1.11 8.46 -4.26
CA ARG A 100 -1.14 7.31 -5.19
C ARG A 100 -1.31 5.98 -4.48
N ASP A 101 -2.00 5.97 -3.35
CA ASP A 101 -2.38 4.77 -2.63
C ASP A 101 -3.54 4.06 -3.33
N GLU A 102 -3.71 2.78 -3.07
CA GLU A 102 -4.88 2.03 -3.51
C GLU A 102 -5.97 2.13 -2.44
N VAL A 103 -7.21 2.06 -2.86
CA VAL A 103 -8.37 2.12 -1.97
C VAL A 103 -9.28 0.92 -2.19
N ALA A 104 -9.79 0.36 -1.11
CA ALA A 104 -10.81 -0.67 -1.11
C ALA A 104 -11.99 -0.23 -0.22
N LEU A 105 -13.17 -0.74 -0.49
CA LEU A 105 -14.38 -0.40 0.25
C LEU A 105 -15.12 -1.68 0.64
N ILE A 106 -15.31 -1.86 1.92
CA ILE A 106 -16.15 -2.91 2.51
C ILE A 106 -17.32 -2.22 3.19
N SER A 107 -18.53 -2.68 2.92
CA SER A 107 -19.74 -2.23 3.60
C SER A 107 -20.36 -3.37 4.39
N PHE A 108 -20.89 -3.07 5.55
CA PHE A 108 -21.58 -4.07 6.35
C PHE A 108 -22.94 -3.56 6.85
N ARG A 109 -23.93 -4.44 6.76
CA ARG A 109 -25.30 -4.17 7.19
C ARG A 109 -26.12 -5.45 7.32
N GLY A 110 -27.18 -5.43 8.10
CA GLY A 110 -28.05 -6.58 8.30
C GLY A 110 -27.31 -7.73 8.98
N LYS A 111 -27.00 -8.77 8.24
CA LYS A 111 -26.23 -9.95 8.68
C LYS A 111 -24.98 -10.21 7.83
N ARG A 112 -24.66 -9.32 6.90
CA ARG A 112 -23.62 -9.54 5.88
C ARG A 112 -22.64 -8.36 5.83
N SER A 113 -21.45 -8.67 5.36
CA SER A 113 -20.50 -7.68 4.90
C SER A 113 -20.07 -8.01 3.46
N ASP A 114 -19.99 -6.99 2.63
CA ASP A 114 -19.73 -7.12 1.20
C ASP A 114 -18.52 -6.23 0.81
N ILE A 115 -17.60 -6.78 0.02
CA ILE A 115 -16.54 -6.00 -0.62
C ILE A 115 -17.15 -5.28 -1.82
N LEU A 116 -17.39 -4.00 -1.68
CA LEU A 116 -18.00 -3.19 -2.75
C LEU A 116 -16.98 -2.72 -3.78
N LEU A 117 -15.73 -2.62 -3.37
CA LEU A 117 -14.63 -2.19 -4.21
C LEU A 117 -13.35 -2.91 -3.81
N GLU A 118 -12.85 -3.71 -4.72
CA GLU A 118 -11.52 -4.31 -4.62
C GLU A 118 -10.42 -3.22 -4.70
N PRO A 119 -9.21 -3.48 -4.17
CA PRO A 119 -8.11 -2.53 -4.18
C PRO A 119 -7.88 -1.91 -5.55
N THR A 120 -8.05 -0.61 -5.65
CA THR A 120 -7.94 0.15 -6.91
C THR A 120 -7.44 1.57 -6.66
N ARG A 121 -6.87 2.18 -7.71
CA ARG A 121 -6.51 3.61 -7.74
C ARG A 121 -7.57 4.48 -8.39
N SER A 122 -8.65 3.88 -8.84
CA SER A 122 -9.71 4.62 -9.53
C SER A 122 -10.61 5.34 -8.55
N LEU A 123 -10.33 6.63 -8.33
CA LEU A 123 -11.16 7.50 -7.49
C LEU A 123 -12.62 7.57 -8.00
N VAL A 124 -12.81 7.51 -9.31
CA VAL A 124 -14.15 7.53 -9.93
C VAL A 124 -14.95 6.31 -9.51
N ARG A 125 -14.32 5.11 -9.55
CA ARG A 125 -14.98 3.87 -9.11
C ARG A 125 -15.29 3.91 -7.62
N ALA A 126 -14.35 4.37 -6.80
CA ALA A 126 -14.53 4.49 -5.35
C ALA A 126 -15.71 5.42 -5.00
N LYS A 127 -15.78 6.61 -5.61
CA LYS A 127 -16.90 7.55 -5.44
C LYS A 127 -18.23 6.96 -5.90
N LYS A 128 -18.26 6.24 -7.02
CA LYS A 128 -19.47 5.59 -7.52
C LYS A 128 -19.99 4.53 -6.54
N CYS A 129 -19.10 3.66 -6.03
CA CYS A 129 -19.46 2.65 -5.03
C CYS A 129 -19.99 3.29 -3.74
N LEU A 130 -19.33 4.36 -3.27
CA LEU A 130 -19.75 5.07 -2.05
C LEU A 130 -21.14 5.70 -2.18
N ARG A 131 -21.42 6.33 -3.34
CA ARG A 131 -22.75 6.92 -3.61
C ARG A 131 -23.86 5.87 -3.67
N GLY A 132 -23.55 4.66 -4.14
CA GLY A 132 -24.47 3.54 -4.24
C GLY A 132 -24.80 2.84 -2.90
N LEU A 133 -24.14 3.21 -1.79
CA LEU A 133 -24.39 2.61 -0.49
C LEU A 133 -25.82 2.89 -0.02
N LYS A 134 -26.55 1.81 0.26
CA LYS A 134 -27.90 1.86 0.84
C LYS A 134 -27.80 1.54 2.33
N GLY A 135 -28.45 2.33 3.17
CA GLY A 135 -28.50 2.12 4.61
C GLY A 135 -29.59 1.15 5.04
N GLY A 136 -29.46 0.61 6.26
CA GLY A 136 -30.48 -0.16 6.97
C GLY A 136 -30.06 -1.54 7.44
N GLY A 137 -30.75 -2.05 8.46
CA GLY A 137 -30.50 -3.36 9.06
C GLY A 137 -29.60 -3.32 10.29
N GLY A 138 -29.12 -4.49 10.72
CA GLY A 138 -28.22 -4.66 11.87
C GLY A 138 -26.77 -4.35 11.55
N THR A 139 -25.91 -4.43 12.57
CA THR A 139 -24.48 -4.09 12.51
C THR A 139 -23.61 -5.33 12.76
N PRO A 140 -23.29 -6.14 11.75
CA PRO A 140 -22.46 -7.36 11.87
C PRO A 140 -20.98 -7.03 11.90
N MET A 141 -20.49 -6.37 12.96
CA MET A 141 -19.13 -5.87 13.08
C MET A 141 -18.09 -7.00 13.01
N ALA A 142 -18.34 -8.14 13.68
CA ALA A 142 -17.40 -9.26 13.69
C ALA A 142 -17.14 -9.80 12.27
N THR A 143 -18.19 -10.06 11.50
CA THR A 143 -18.09 -10.53 10.09
C THR A 143 -17.37 -9.51 9.22
N ALA A 144 -17.63 -8.23 9.45
CA ALA A 144 -16.99 -7.14 8.71
C ALA A 144 -15.47 -7.06 8.98
N LEU A 145 -15.07 -7.22 10.23
CA LEU A 145 -13.66 -7.24 10.63
C LEU A 145 -12.92 -8.46 10.06
N GLU A 146 -13.57 -9.63 9.99
CA GLU A 146 -12.97 -10.82 9.36
C GLU A 146 -12.70 -10.61 7.86
N HIS A 147 -13.66 -10.05 7.14
CA HIS A 147 -13.45 -9.71 5.72
C HIS A 147 -12.33 -8.68 5.55
N ALA A 148 -12.30 -7.65 6.39
CA ALA A 148 -11.24 -6.65 6.36
C ALA A 148 -9.87 -7.28 6.68
N PHE A 149 -9.80 -8.16 7.67
CA PHE A 149 -8.56 -8.87 8.03
C PHE A 149 -8.06 -9.74 6.88
N THR A 150 -8.95 -10.50 6.25
CA THR A 150 -8.60 -11.34 5.10
C THR A 150 -8.02 -10.50 3.95
N LEU A 151 -8.64 -9.36 3.66
CA LEU A 151 -8.15 -8.44 2.64
C LEU A 151 -6.80 -7.82 3.03
N CYS A 152 -6.61 -7.45 4.31
CA CYS A 152 -5.32 -6.96 4.83
C CYS A 152 -4.21 -8.00 4.63
N CYS A 153 -4.44 -9.26 4.99
CA CYS A 153 -3.47 -10.35 4.80
C CYS A 153 -3.11 -10.53 3.31
N SER A 154 -4.10 -10.46 2.43
CA SER A 154 -3.88 -10.50 0.98
C SER A 154 -2.98 -9.35 0.50
N GLU A 155 -3.25 -8.12 0.91
CA GLU A 155 -2.44 -6.97 0.52
C GLU A 155 -1.01 -7.02 1.07
N LEU A 156 -0.84 -7.51 2.30
CA LEU A 156 0.49 -7.77 2.90
C LEU A 156 1.27 -8.79 2.08
N SER A 157 0.63 -9.88 1.63
CA SER A 157 1.28 -10.90 0.80
C SER A 157 1.74 -10.34 -0.56
N HIS A 158 1.09 -9.31 -1.07
CA HIS A 158 1.49 -8.57 -2.26
C HIS A 158 2.55 -7.48 -2.01
N GLY A 159 3.12 -7.42 -0.79
CA GLY A 159 4.15 -6.45 -0.41
C GLY A 159 3.64 -5.02 -0.28
N LYS A 160 2.37 -4.85 0.04
CA LYS A 160 1.74 -3.55 0.31
C LYS A 160 1.50 -3.38 1.81
N ILE A 161 1.30 -2.15 2.28
CA ILE A 161 0.93 -1.86 3.67
C ILE A 161 -0.58 -1.56 3.70
N PRO A 162 -1.42 -2.44 4.25
CA PRO A 162 -2.83 -2.17 4.44
C PRO A 162 -3.04 -1.20 5.61
N VAL A 163 -3.94 -0.25 5.43
CA VAL A 163 -4.42 0.67 6.47
C VAL A 163 -5.93 0.51 6.55
N LEU A 164 -6.44 0.03 7.68
CA LEU A 164 -7.86 -0.14 7.91
C LEU A 164 -8.46 1.11 8.55
N VAL A 165 -9.48 1.67 7.92
CA VAL A 165 -10.25 2.82 8.41
C VAL A 165 -11.68 2.35 8.68
N ILE A 166 -12.09 2.36 9.94
CA ILE A 166 -13.43 1.91 10.36
C ILE A 166 -14.30 3.14 10.58
N LEU A 167 -15.43 3.17 9.90
CA LEU A 167 -16.45 4.20 9.99
C LEU A 167 -17.73 3.58 10.52
N SER A 168 -17.89 3.58 11.83
CA SER A 168 -19.03 3.02 12.55
C SER A 168 -19.35 3.87 13.78
N ASP A 169 -20.59 3.82 14.23
CA ASP A 169 -21.01 4.42 15.50
C ASP A 169 -20.75 3.52 16.73
N GLY A 170 -20.10 2.36 16.49
CA GLY A 170 -19.78 1.39 17.54
C GLY A 170 -20.99 0.57 18.03
N GLY A 171 -22.14 0.68 17.37
CA GLY A 171 -23.38 0.02 17.74
C GLY A 171 -23.49 -1.43 17.28
N ALA A 172 -22.44 -2.26 17.45
CA ALA A 172 -22.51 -3.68 17.10
C ALA A 172 -23.69 -4.38 17.77
N ASN A 173 -24.57 -5.03 16.99
CA ASN A 173 -25.77 -5.67 17.50
C ASN A 173 -26.11 -7.01 16.85
N VAL A 174 -25.22 -7.52 16.00
CA VAL A 174 -25.37 -8.82 15.34
C VAL A 174 -24.11 -9.66 15.59
N THR A 175 -24.31 -10.85 16.15
CA THR A 175 -23.22 -11.81 16.36
C THR A 175 -22.78 -12.46 15.04
N LYS A 176 -21.65 -13.13 15.06
CA LYS A 176 -21.14 -13.93 13.94
C LYS A 176 -22.15 -15.05 13.52
N SER A 177 -22.85 -15.63 14.49
CA SER A 177 -23.91 -16.62 14.24
C SER A 177 -25.22 -16.01 13.73
N GLY A 178 -25.30 -14.69 13.58
CA GLY A 178 -26.50 -13.99 13.09
C GLY A 178 -27.59 -13.80 14.14
N VAL A 179 -27.30 -14.11 15.41
CA VAL A 179 -28.24 -13.89 16.53
C VAL A 179 -28.09 -12.45 17.00
N GLY A 180 -29.18 -11.69 17.11
CA GLY A 180 -29.16 -10.30 17.55
C GLY A 180 -28.90 -10.16 19.05
N GLY A 181 -28.23 -9.08 19.46
CA GLY A 181 -27.99 -8.70 20.84
C GLY A 181 -26.67 -7.95 21.03
N ARG A 182 -26.72 -6.76 21.66
CA ARG A 182 -25.50 -5.93 21.88
C ARG A 182 -24.45 -6.63 22.72
N ALA A 183 -24.86 -7.40 23.74
CA ALA A 183 -23.94 -8.06 24.68
C ALA A 183 -23.14 -9.19 24.05
N ARG A 184 -23.64 -9.82 22.96
CA ARG A 184 -23.01 -10.97 22.30
C ARG A 184 -22.33 -10.62 20.97
N ALA A 185 -22.39 -9.39 20.52
CA ALA A 185 -21.89 -9.01 19.20
C ALA A 185 -20.35 -8.96 19.12
N PHE A 186 -19.68 -9.04 20.25
CA PHE A 186 -18.23 -9.01 20.37
C PHE A 186 -17.61 -10.35 20.82
N GLU A 187 -18.43 -11.39 21.02
CA GLU A 187 -18.00 -12.77 21.21
C GLU A 187 -17.81 -13.46 19.84
#